data_6b61c02c9586fd3a2b257b236fd0e9c5
#
_entry.id   6b61c02c9586fd3a2b257b236fd0e9c5
#
_cell.length_a   1.000
_cell.length_b   1.000
_cell.length_c   1.000
_cell.angle_alpha   90.00
_cell.angle_beta   90.00
_cell.angle_gamma   90.00
#
_symmetry.space_group_name_H-M   'P 1'
#
loop_
_entity.id
_entity.type
_entity.pdbx_description
1 polymer ?
#
loop_
_entity_poly.entity_id
_entity_poly.type
_entity_poly.pdbx_seq_one_letter_code
_entity_poly.pdbx_strand_id
1 'polypeptide(L)'
;MWSPNWRFDDATYERTAPSFSNPDFVDVVIQSYRHRFGYAPGDPALEAIEQRLAAKPRIPVPTIVLHGDGSGLSQPESSVAHRPLFTGPYQHRVIPVAGHNLPQETPKAVADAVLELIQATT
;
A
#
# COMPACT_ATOMS: atom_id res chain seq x y z
N MET A 1 -8.57 8.90 11.50
CA MET A 1 -7.98 7.59 11.84
C MET A 1 -8.05 6.71 10.59
N TRP A 2 -6.95 6.01 10.19
CA TRP A 2 -6.89 5.32 8.88
C TRP A 2 -7.71 4.05 8.80
N SER A 3 -7.86 3.36 9.94
CA SER A 3 -8.61 2.10 10.08
C SER A 3 -9.59 2.20 11.25
N PRO A 4 -10.66 2.99 11.12
CA PRO A 4 -11.55 3.31 12.24
C PRO A 4 -12.32 2.10 12.78
N ASN A 5 -12.52 1.08 11.94
CA ASN A 5 -13.27 -0.12 12.29
C ASN A 5 -12.38 -1.26 12.83
N TRP A 6 -11.05 -1.14 12.67
CA TRP A 6 -10.13 -2.18 13.12
C TRP A 6 -9.99 -2.19 14.63
N ARG A 7 -10.28 -3.33 15.22
CA ARG A 7 -10.08 -3.60 16.65
C ARG A 7 -8.98 -4.63 16.78
N PHE A 8 -7.88 -4.27 17.40
CA PHE A 8 -6.75 -5.14 17.67
C PHE A 8 -6.43 -5.14 19.17
N ASP A 9 -5.86 -6.23 19.64
CA ASP A 9 -5.45 -6.41 21.03
C ASP A 9 -4.02 -5.88 21.29
N ASP A 10 -3.65 -5.80 22.55
CA ASP A 10 -2.32 -5.35 22.96
C ASP A 10 -1.21 -6.27 22.39
N ALA A 11 -1.47 -7.58 22.29
CA ALA A 11 -0.51 -8.51 21.71
C ALA A 11 -0.22 -8.22 20.23
N THR A 12 -1.20 -7.74 19.48
CA THR A 12 -1.01 -7.29 18.10
C THR A 12 -0.14 -6.02 18.04
N TYR A 13 -0.36 -5.08 18.95
CA TYR A 13 0.46 -3.88 19.07
C TYR A 13 1.90 -4.23 19.46
N GLU A 14 2.08 -5.05 20.48
CA GLU A 14 3.41 -5.43 21.02
C GLU A 14 4.30 -6.14 20.00
N ARG A 15 3.73 -6.80 19.00
CA ARG A 15 4.52 -7.38 17.89
C ARG A 15 5.18 -6.32 17.02
N THR A 16 4.59 -5.14 16.92
CA THR A 16 5.08 -4.04 16.06
C THR A 16 5.85 -2.99 16.85
N ALA A 17 5.48 -2.77 18.10
CA ALA A 17 6.01 -1.72 18.97
C ALA A 17 7.55 -1.68 19.06
N PRO A 18 8.28 -2.82 19.08
CA PRO A 18 9.75 -2.78 19.12
C PRO A 18 10.39 -2.03 17.95
N SER A 19 9.71 -1.97 16.78
CA SER A 19 10.18 -1.21 15.61
C SER A 19 10.28 0.29 15.90
N PHE A 20 9.43 0.82 16.79
CA PHE A 20 9.44 2.24 17.16
C PHE A 20 10.65 2.62 18.05
N SER A 21 11.29 1.64 18.66
CA SER A 21 12.50 1.83 19.47
C SER A 21 13.78 1.86 18.65
N ASN A 22 13.70 1.64 17.33
CA ASN A 22 14.84 1.83 16.44
C ASN A 22 15.26 3.32 16.47
N PRO A 23 16.55 3.63 16.77
CA PRO A 23 17.02 5.02 16.87
C PRO A 23 16.80 5.82 15.57
N ASP A 24 16.81 5.15 14.42
CA ASP A 24 16.61 5.80 13.12
C ASP A 24 15.13 5.93 12.73
N PHE A 25 14.19 5.36 13.51
CA PHE A 25 12.77 5.29 13.13
C PHE A 25 12.19 6.66 12.80
N VAL A 26 12.38 7.63 13.67
CA VAL A 26 11.80 8.98 13.51
C VAL A 26 12.37 9.67 12.27
N ASP A 27 13.69 9.64 12.11
CA ASP A 27 14.37 10.32 11.00
C ASP A 27 14.01 9.69 9.66
N VAL A 28 13.98 8.36 9.57
CA VAL A 28 13.57 7.64 8.35
C VAL A 28 12.12 7.94 7.99
N VAL A 29 11.21 7.92 8.95
CA VAL A 29 9.79 8.21 8.70
C VAL A 29 9.61 9.65 8.25
N ILE A 30 10.20 10.63 8.95
CA ILE A 30 10.10 12.04 8.57
C ILE A 30 10.69 12.28 7.19
N GLN A 31 11.87 11.73 6.90
CA GLN A 31 12.54 11.87 5.61
C GLN A 31 11.71 11.29 4.47
N SER A 32 11.10 10.10 4.67
CA SER A 32 10.25 9.47 3.64
C SER A 32 9.05 10.35 3.26
N TYR A 33 8.40 10.96 4.25
CA TYR A 33 7.30 11.89 3.98
C TYR A 33 7.77 13.20 3.32
N ARG A 34 8.88 13.78 3.79
CA ARG A 34 9.44 15.00 3.19
C ARG A 34 9.81 14.77 1.73
N HIS A 35 10.49 13.67 1.41
CA HIS A 35 10.83 13.29 0.05
C HIS A 35 9.57 13.10 -0.81
N ARG A 36 8.61 12.31 -0.33
CA ARG A 36 7.35 12.04 -1.03
C ARG A 36 6.57 13.30 -1.42
N PHE A 37 6.62 14.34 -0.59
CA PHE A 37 5.93 15.60 -0.82
C PHE A 37 6.82 16.71 -1.42
N GLY A 38 8.05 16.39 -1.82
CA GLY A 38 8.96 17.33 -2.46
C GLY A 38 9.64 18.33 -1.52
N TYR A 39 9.60 18.08 -0.21
CA TYR A 39 10.23 18.96 0.80
C TYR A 39 11.68 18.58 1.14
N ALA A 40 12.17 17.47 0.61
CA ALA A 40 13.55 17.05 0.76
C ALA A 40 14.02 16.28 -0.48
N PRO A 41 15.32 16.38 -0.84
CA PRO A 41 15.87 15.60 -1.94
C PRO A 41 15.89 14.12 -1.57
N GLY A 42 15.84 13.26 -2.61
CA GLY A 42 16.10 11.85 -2.50
C GLY A 42 17.59 11.53 -2.61
N ASP A 43 17.91 10.25 -2.67
CA ASP A 43 19.27 9.78 -2.95
C ASP A 43 19.58 10.00 -4.44
N PRO A 44 20.64 10.77 -4.79
CA PRO A 44 21.02 11.00 -6.18
C PRO A 44 21.30 9.70 -6.97
N ALA A 45 21.73 8.64 -6.30
CA ALA A 45 21.95 7.34 -6.94
C ALA A 45 20.65 6.70 -7.47
N LEU A 46 19.49 7.10 -6.95
CA LEU A 46 18.17 6.59 -7.34
C LEU A 46 17.43 7.53 -8.32
N GLU A 47 17.99 8.66 -8.68
CA GLU A 47 17.34 9.67 -9.51
C GLU A 47 16.79 9.10 -10.83
N ALA A 48 17.53 8.22 -11.50
CA ALA A 48 17.08 7.59 -12.74
C ALA A 48 15.85 6.69 -12.55
N ILE A 49 15.71 6.07 -11.37
CA ILE A 49 14.55 5.25 -11.00
C ILE A 49 13.37 6.16 -10.70
N GLU A 50 13.58 7.23 -9.95
CA GLU A 50 12.55 8.22 -9.61
C GLU A 50 11.95 8.84 -10.88
N GLN A 51 12.77 9.23 -11.84
CA GLN A 51 12.33 9.78 -13.13
C GLN A 51 11.48 8.76 -13.91
N ARG A 52 11.87 7.50 -13.93
CA ARG A 52 11.07 6.44 -14.57
C ARG A 52 9.71 6.25 -13.90
N LEU A 53 9.65 6.31 -12.56
CA LEU A 53 8.40 6.19 -11.81
C LEU A 53 7.51 7.43 -12.00
N ALA A 54 8.11 8.63 -12.01
CA ALA A 54 7.40 9.88 -12.26
C ALA A 54 6.70 9.91 -13.63
N ALA A 55 7.27 9.22 -14.63
CA ALA A 55 6.66 9.06 -15.95
C ALA A 55 5.42 8.16 -15.95
N LYS A 56 5.07 7.54 -14.81
CA LYS A 56 3.92 6.64 -14.63
C LYS A 56 3.83 5.57 -15.73
N PRO A 57 4.85 4.70 -15.86
CA PRO A 57 4.87 3.69 -16.89
C PRO A 57 3.68 2.76 -16.77
N ARG A 58 3.23 2.20 -17.89
CA ARG A 58 2.13 1.23 -17.92
C ARG A 58 2.52 -0.05 -17.19
N ILE A 59 1.55 -0.67 -16.53
CA ILE A 59 1.72 -1.89 -15.75
C ILE A 59 1.10 -3.05 -16.54
N PRO A 60 1.91 -3.88 -17.21
CA PRO A 60 1.42 -4.97 -18.08
C PRO A 60 1.20 -6.29 -17.34
N VAL A 61 1.66 -6.41 -16.10
CA VAL A 61 1.54 -7.66 -15.33
C VAL A 61 0.12 -7.84 -14.78
N PRO A 62 -0.34 -9.10 -14.58
CA PRO A 62 -1.59 -9.37 -13.90
C PRO A 62 -1.64 -8.70 -12.53
N THR A 63 -2.72 -7.99 -12.25
CA THR A 63 -2.84 -7.16 -11.06
C THR A 63 -4.21 -7.30 -10.40
N ILE A 64 -4.24 -7.45 -9.09
CA ILE A 64 -5.44 -7.31 -8.25
C ILE A 64 -5.23 -6.11 -7.33
N VAL A 65 -6.06 -5.10 -7.46
CA VAL A 65 -6.11 -3.96 -6.54
C VAL A 65 -7.15 -4.22 -5.48
N LEU A 66 -6.75 -4.17 -4.21
CA LEU A 66 -7.64 -4.29 -3.07
C LEU A 66 -7.84 -2.93 -2.41
N HIS A 67 -9.06 -2.56 -2.09
CA HIS A 67 -9.40 -1.33 -1.38
C HIS A 67 -10.41 -1.63 -0.26
N GLY A 68 -10.15 -1.13 0.95
CA GLY A 68 -11.09 -1.24 2.08
C GLY A 68 -12.07 -0.07 2.06
N ASP A 69 -13.38 -0.33 2.03
CA ASP A 69 -14.40 0.72 2.02
C ASP A 69 -14.57 1.43 3.37
N GLY A 70 -14.02 0.84 4.45
CA GLY A 70 -13.91 1.47 5.77
C GLY A 70 -12.65 2.33 5.95
N SER A 71 -11.87 2.61 4.88
CA SER A 71 -10.67 3.44 4.97
C SER A 71 -11.00 4.87 5.33
N GLY A 72 -10.41 5.38 6.42
CA GLY A 72 -10.50 6.79 6.80
C GLY A 72 -9.58 7.72 5.99
N LEU A 73 -8.78 7.17 5.07
CA LEU A 73 -7.81 7.93 4.27
C LEU A 73 -8.29 8.20 2.84
N SER A 74 -8.95 7.23 2.22
CA SER A 74 -9.40 7.34 0.83
C SER A 74 -10.63 6.45 0.58
N GLN A 75 -11.42 6.82 -0.42
CA GLN A 75 -12.56 6.04 -0.88
C GLN A 75 -12.17 5.11 -2.05
N PRO A 76 -12.91 4.02 -2.32
CA PRO A 76 -12.60 3.06 -3.38
C PRO A 76 -12.44 3.69 -4.77
N GLU A 77 -13.16 4.76 -5.06
CA GLU A 77 -13.11 5.50 -6.33
C GLU A 77 -11.71 6.05 -6.62
N SER A 78 -10.95 6.40 -5.58
CA SER A 78 -9.57 6.89 -5.75
C SER A 78 -8.64 5.84 -6.36
N SER A 79 -8.82 4.58 -6.03
CA SER A 79 -8.03 3.48 -6.61
C SER A 79 -8.56 3.04 -7.97
N VAL A 80 -9.87 3.16 -8.23
CA VAL A 80 -10.45 2.93 -9.56
C VAL A 80 -9.88 3.92 -10.59
N ALA A 81 -9.63 5.17 -10.19
CA ALA A 81 -9.04 6.19 -11.06
C ALA A 81 -7.66 5.80 -11.63
N HIS A 82 -6.95 4.86 -11.00
CA HIS A 82 -5.67 4.36 -11.50
C HIS A 82 -5.80 3.29 -12.59
N ARG A 83 -7.01 2.78 -12.87
CA ARG A 83 -7.27 1.73 -13.88
C ARG A 83 -6.57 1.96 -15.22
N PRO A 84 -6.49 3.18 -15.79
CA PRO A 84 -5.82 3.44 -17.07
C PRO A 84 -4.31 3.15 -17.08
N LEU A 85 -3.67 3.01 -15.91
CA LEU A 85 -2.25 2.67 -15.84
C LEU A 85 -1.97 1.18 -16.10
N PHE A 86 -2.97 0.32 -15.93
CA PHE A 86 -2.84 -1.14 -16.07
C PHE A 86 -3.25 -1.58 -17.47
N THR A 87 -2.33 -2.23 -18.20
CA THR A 87 -2.56 -2.76 -19.54
C THR A 87 -2.65 -4.29 -19.59
N GLY A 88 -2.26 -4.96 -18.51
CA GLY A 88 -2.43 -6.40 -18.32
C GLY A 88 -3.81 -6.76 -17.73
N PRO A 89 -4.00 -8.05 -17.42
CA PRO A 89 -5.17 -8.52 -16.67
C PRO A 89 -5.32 -7.73 -15.37
N TYR A 90 -6.52 -7.25 -15.09
CA TYR A 90 -6.76 -6.36 -13.96
C TYR A 90 -8.08 -6.65 -13.26
N GLN A 91 -8.04 -6.71 -11.96
CA GLN A 91 -9.23 -6.75 -11.10
C GLN A 91 -9.13 -5.65 -10.04
N HIS A 92 -10.27 -5.07 -9.70
CA HIS A 92 -10.44 -4.19 -8.56
C HIS A 92 -11.47 -4.80 -7.61
N ARG A 93 -11.10 -4.95 -6.34
CA ARG A 93 -11.95 -5.56 -5.31
C ARG A 93 -12.06 -4.64 -4.12
N VAL A 94 -13.29 -4.39 -3.71
CA VAL A 94 -13.57 -3.66 -2.46
C VAL A 94 -13.78 -4.67 -1.35
N ILE A 95 -13.05 -4.49 -0.24
CA ILE A 95 -13.15 -5.31 0.95
C ILE A 95 -14.04 -4.59 1.97
N PRO A 96 -15.23 -5.11 2.26
CA PRO A 96 -16.18 -4.43 3.14
C PRO A 96 -15.62 -4.21 4.55
N VAL A 97 -15.92 -3.05 5.13
CA VAL A 97 -15.59 -2.64 6.50
C VAL A 97 -14.09 -2.49 6.78
N ALA A 98 -13.22 -3.09 5.98
CA ALA A 98 -11.78 -3.00 6.15
C ALA A 98 -11.27 -1.57 5.94
N GLY A 99 -10.31 -1.16 6.76
CA GLY A 99 -9.70 0.16 6.69
C GLY A 99 -8.49 0.21 5.75
N HIS A 100 -7.50 1.01 6.13
CA HIS A 100 -6.33 1.26 5.29
C HIS A 100 -5.28 0.14 5.33
N ASN A 101 -5.20 -0.57 6.45
CA ASN A 101 -4.15 -1.58 6.69
C ASN A 101 -4.64 -3.00 6.34
N LEU A 102 -5.06 -3.21 5.09
CA LEU A 102 -5.64 -4.46 4.62
C LEU A 102 -4.86 -5.73 5.01
N PRO A 103 -3.51 -5.78 4.91
CA PRO A 103 -2.77 -6.98 5.30
C PRO A 103 -2.93 -7.36 6.77
N GLN A 104 -3.11 -6.39 7.65
CA GLN A 104 -3.33 -6.61 9.08
C GLN A 104 -4.81 -6.86 9.41
N GLU A 105 -5.71 -6.14 8.74
CA GLU A 105 -7.14 -6.19 9.02
C GLU A 105 -7.84 -7.39 8.39
N THR A 106 -7.42 -7.77 7.18
CA THR A 106 -8.00 -8.85 6.39
C THR A 106 -6.93 -9.72 5.74
N PRO A 107 -6.02 -10.34 6.53
CA PRO A 107 -4.87 -11.09 6.00
C PRO A 107 -5.28 -12.21 5.04
N LYS A 108 -6.42 -12.86 5.29
CA LYS A 108 -6.91 -13.92 4.40
C LYS A 108 -7.26 -13.38 3.01
N ALA A 109 -7.97 -12.26 2.93
CA ALA A 109 -8.35 -11.68 1.63
C ALA A 109 -7.12 -11.26 0.80
N VAL A 110 -6.08 -10.75 1.47
CA VAL A 110 -4.80 -10.40 0.81
C VAL A 110 -4.07 -11.66 0.36
N ALA A 111 -3.97 -12.68 1.22
CA ALA A 111 -3.31 -13.94 0.88
C ALA A 111 -4.02 -14.66 -0.29
N ASP A 112 -5.35 -14.72 -0.26
CA ASP A 112 -6.14 -15.34 -1.34
C ASP A 112 -5.88 -14.63 -2.68
N ALA A 113 -5.83 -13.30 -2.70
CA ALA A 113 -5.53 -12.53 -3.92
C ALA A 113 -4.12 -12.80 -4.46
N VAL A 114 -3.12 -12.94 -3.58
CA VAL A 114 -1.75 -13.31 -3.96
C VAL A 114 -1.71 -14.72 -4.56
N LEU A 115 -2.34 -15.69 -3.91
CA LEU A 115 -2.39 -17.07 -4.41
C LEU A 115 -3.10 -17.18 -5.75
N GLU A 116 -4.18 -16.43 -5.96
CA GLU A 116 -4.88 -16.37 -7.24
C GLU A 116 -3.97 -15.84 -8.36
N LEU A 117 -3.21 -14.77 -8.09
CA LEU A 117 -2.25 -14.24 -9.08
C LEU A 117 -1.16 -15.27 -9.42
N ILE A 118 -0.62 -15.99 -8.43
CA ILE A 118 0.38 -17.04 -8.67
C ILE A 118 -0.19 -18.14 -9.57
N GLN A 119 -1.41 -18.61 -9.27
CA GLN A 119 -2.06 -19.65 -10.07
C GLN A 119 -2.39 -19.22 -11.50
N ALA A 120 -2.73 -17.94 -11.70
CA ALA A 120 -3.05 -17.39 -13.01
C ALA A 120 -1.80 -17.16 -13.90
N THR A 121 -0.60 -17.21 -13.32
CA THR A 121 0.68 -16.98 -14.03
C THR A 121 1.53 -18.22 -14.19
N THR A 122 1.06 -19.36 -13.67
CA THR A 122 1.68 -20.70 -13.84
C THR A 122 1.03 -21.45 -14.98
#